data_3f712292295ca741cbfc24be2a4816dd
#
_entry.id   3f712292295ca741cbfc24be2a4816dd
#
_cell.length_a   1.000
_cell.length_b   1.000
_cell.length_c   1.000
_cell.angle_alpha   90.00
_cell.angle_beta   90.00
_cell.angle_gamma   90.00
#
_symmetry.space_group_name_H-M   'P 1'
#
loop_
_entity.id
_entity.type
_entity.pdbx_description
1 polymer ?
#
loop_
_entity_poly.entity_id
_entity_poly.type
_entity_poly.pdbx_seq_one_letter_code
_entity_poly.pdbx_strand_id
1 'polypeptide(L)'
;MKNFLVEEGFEVIDVTKDGQDFVDVTLAVASEVNKDEQNLGIVIDAYGAGPFMVATKIKDMVAAEVSDERSAYMTRGHNNSRMITVGAEIVGDELAKNIAKSFVNGKYDGGRHQIRVDMLNKMC
;
A
#
# COMPACT_ATOMS: atom_id res chain seq x y z
N MET A 1 9.77 5.74 -9.03
CA MET A 1 9.25 5.48 -7.67
C MET A 1 10.30 4.87 -6.75
N LYS A 2 10.89 3.76 -7.14
CA LYS A 2 11.93 3.09 -6.33
C LYS A 2 13.09 4.01 -5.97
N ASN A 3 13.67 4.68 -6.95
CA ASN A 3 14.80 5.58 -6.71
C ASN A 3 14.43 6.74 -5.78
N PHE A 4 13.23 7.27 -5.94
CA PHE A 4 12.73 8.34 -5.07
C PHE A 4 12.69 7.88 -3.60
N LEU A 5 12.14 6.70 -3.33
CA LEU A 5 12.04 6.18 -1.97
C LEU A 5 13.41 5.85 -1.38
N VAL A 6 14.34 5.35 -2.17
CA VAL A 6 15.71 5.10 -1.74
C VAL A 6 16.38 6.42 -1.36
N GLU A 7 16.21 7.48 -2.15
CA GLU A 7 16.74 8.81 -1.84
C GLU A 7 16.16 9.40 -0.55
N GLU A 8 14.91 9.06 -0.25
CA GLU A 8 14.25 9.48 1.00
C GLU A 8 14.69 8.65 2.22
N GLY A 9 15.59 7.71 2.05
CA GLY A 9 16.16 6.93 3.14
C GLY A 9 15.50 5.59 3.43
N PHE A 10 14.63 5.11 2.55
CA PHE A 10 13.95 3.83 2.74
C PHE A 10 14.67 2.69 2.04
N GLU A 11 14.64 1.52 2.66
CA GLU A 11 15.04 0.28 2.00
C GLU A 11 13.88 -0.20 1.12
N VAL A 12 14.13 -0.38 -0.17
CA VAL A 12 13.10 -0.73 -1.15
C VAL A 12 13.40 -2.10 -1.76
N ILE A 13 12.41 -2.98 -1.70
CA ILE A 13 12.46 -4.29 -2.36
C ILE A 13 11.49 -4.24 -3.53
N ASP A 14 11.99 -4.34 -4.75
CA ASP A 14 11.19 -4.38 -5.96
C ASP A 14 10.94 -5.84 -6.34
N VAL A 15 9.68 -6.27 -6.21
CA VAL A 15 9.30 -7.67 -6.49
C VAL A 15 8.74 -7.84 -7.90
N THR A 16 8.71 -6.78 -8.70
CA THR A 16 8.19 -6.83 -10.07
C THR A 16 9.05 -7.74 -10.94
N LYS A 17 8.40 -8.64 -11.67
CA LYS A 17 9.06 -9.54 -12.62
C LYS A 17 8.34 -9.49 -13.96
N ASP A 18 9.09 -9.69 -15.05
CA ASP A 18 8.52 -9.74 -16.39
C ASP A 18 7.51 -10.88 -16.50
N GLY A 19 6.45 -10.65 -17.25
CA GLY A 19 5.42 -11.64 -17.52
C GLY A 19 4.39 -11.86 -16.42
N GLN A 20 4.49 -11.13 -15.31
CA GLN A 20 3.51 -11.19 -14.24
C GLN A 20 2.35 -10.22 -14.50
N ASP A 21 1.13 -10.65 -14.18
CA ASP A 21 -0.02 -9.76 -14.18
C ASP A 21 -0.19 -9.08 -12.81
N PHE A 22 -1.23 -8.24 -12.68
CA PHE A 22 -1.46 -7.49 -11.45
C PHE A 22 -1.78 -8.41 -10.25
N VAL A 23 -2.35 -9.57 -10.50
CA VAL A 23 -2.64 -10.56 -9.43
C VAL A 23 -1.33 -11.08 -8.85
N ASP A 24 -0.42 -11.54 -9.70
CA ASP A 24 0.87 -12.09 -9.27
C ASP A 24 1.70 -11.04 -8.53
N VAL A 25 1.76 -9.83 -9.07
CA VAL A 25 2.54 -8.73 -8.48
C VAL A 25 1.97 -8.37 -7.11
N THR A 26 0.66 -8.25 -7.00
CA THR A 26 0.02 -7.89 -5.73
C THR A 26 0.25 -8.96 -4.66
N LEU A 27 0.14 -10.23 -5.03
CA LEU A 27 0.42 -11.33 -4.11
C LEU A 27 1.88 -11.33 -3.66
N ALA A 28 2.82 -11.04 -4.56
CA ALA A 28 4.24 -10.95 -4.23
C ALA A 28 4.53 -9.81 -3.25
N VAL A 29 3.92 -8.63 -3.46
CA VAL A 29 4.07 -7.51 -2.53
C VAL A 29 3.48 -7.88 -1.17
N ALA A 30 2.29 -8.45 -1.13
CA ALA A 30 1.65 -8.85 0.12
C ALA A 30 2.50 -9.87 0.90
N SER A 31 3.13 -10.80 0.19
CA SER A 31 4.04 -11.78 0.81
C SER A 31 5.22 -11.09 1.51
N GLU A 32 5.82 -10.08 0.88
CA GLU A 32 6.89 -9.32 1.51
C GLU A 32 6.39 -8.48 2.69
N VAL A 33 5.20 -7.88 2.57
CA VAL A 33 4.59 -7.10 3.66
C VAL A 33 4.37 -7.98 4.89
N ASN A 34 3.91 -9.20 4.69
CA ASN A 34 3.60 -10.12 5.78
C ASN A 34 4.82 -10.73 6.48
N LYS A 35 6.03 -10.53 5.96
CA LYS A 35 7.26 -11.03 6.60
C LYS A 35 7.66 -10.24 7.84
N ASP A 36 7.23 -8.98 7.97
CA ASP A 36 7.59 -8.11 9.08
C ASP A 36 6.52 -7.04 9.27
N GLU A 37 6.15 -6.75 10.52
CA GLU A 37 5.16 -5.73 10.87
C GLU A 37 5.52 -4.34 10.36
N GLN A 38 6.81 -4.06 10.18
CA GLN A 38 7.28 -2.76 9.73
C GLN A 38 7.23 -2.60 8.20
N ASN A 39 7.01 -3.68 7.48
CA ASN A 39 6.98 -3.63 6.02
C ASN A 39 5.67 -3.01 5.53
N LEU A 40 5.79 -2.16 4.52
CA LEU A 40 4.66 -1.54 3.83
C LEU A 40 4.76 -1.86 2.35
N GLY A 41 3.61 -1.95 1.68
CA GLY A 41 3.55 -2.29 0.27
C GLY A 41 2.92 -1.19 -0.57
N ILE A 42 3.44 -1.00 -1.76
CA ILE A 42 2.89 -0.09 -2.76
C ILE A 42 2.82 -0.85 -4.07
N VAL A 43 1.63 -0.91 -4.67
CA VAL A 43 1.42 -1.52 -5.98
C VAL A 43 0.91 -0.44 -6.93
N ILE A 44 1.57 -0.31 -8.06
CA ILE A 44 1.21 0.68 -9.08
C ILE A 44 0.87 -0.07 -10.37
N ASP A 45 -0.33 0.15 -10.88
CA ASP A 45 -0.69 -0.27 -12.22
C ASP A 45 -1.49 0.86 -12.90
N ALA A 46 -2.18 0.58 -13.99
CA ALA A 46 -2.86 1.64 -14.75
C ALA A 46 -3.89 2.41 -13.91
N TYR A 47 -4.72 1.72 -13.14
CA TYR A 47 -5.84 2.33 -12.39
C TYR A 47 -5.82 2.07 -10.89
N GLY A 48 -5.00 1.15 -10.41
CA GLY A 48 -4.93 0.81 -8.99
C GLY A 48 -6.06 -0.07 -8.48
N ALA A 49 -7.12 -0.25 -9.27
CA ALA A 49 -8.33 -0.95 -8.84
C ALA A 49 -8.13 -2.46 -8.74
N GLY A 50 -7.53 -3.08 -9.76
CA GLY A 50 -7.28 -4.52 -9.76
C GLY A 50 -6.42 -4.98 -8.58
N PRO A 51 -5.26 -4.36 -8.38
CA PRO A 51 -4.42 -4.66 -7.21
C PRO A 51 -5.15 -4.46 -5.88
N PHE A 52 -5.99 -3.45 -5.77
CA PHE A 52 -6.80 -3.23 -4.57
C PHE A 52 -7.75 -4.42 -4.32
N MET A 53 -8.43 -4.87 -5.38
CA MET A 53 -9.33 -6.03 -5.26
C MET A 53 -8.60 -7.28 -4.79
N VAL A 54 -7.41 -7.54 -5.31
CA VAL A 54 -6.58 -8.67 -4.86
C VAL A 54 -6.19 -8.51 -3.41
N ALA A 55 -5.68 -7.34 -3.03
CA ALA A 55 -5.21 -7.09 -1.67
C ALA A 55 -6.30 -7.31 -0.62
N THR A 56 -7.55 -6.92 -0.94
CA THR A 56 -8.68 -7.08 0.00
C THR A 56 -9.12 -8.53 0.19
N LYS A 57 -8.66 -9.46 -0.64
CA LYS A 57 -8.94 -10.90 -0.50
C LYS A 57 -7.92 -11.62 0.39
N ILE A 58 -6.87 -10.93 0.79
CA ILE A 58 -5.79 -11.52 1.59
C ILE A 58 -6.11 -11.34 3.06
N LYS A 59 -6.06 -12.45 3.81
CA LYS A 59 -6.32 -12.42 5.24
C LYS A 59 -5.34 -11.50 5.97
N ASP A 60 -5.86 -10.74 6.92
CA ASP A 60 -5.10 -9.81 7.76
C ASP A 60 -4.41 -8.69 6.96
N MET A 61 -4.87 -8.45 5.74
CA MET A 61 -4.33 -7.37 4.91
C MET A 61 -5.36 -6.25 4.79
N VAL A 62 -5.06 -5.11 5.34
CA VAL A 62 -5.84 -3.89 5.13
C VAL A 62 -5.12 -3.06 4.08
N ALA A 63 -5.81 -2.74 3.01
CA ALA A 63 -5.26 -2.00 1.88
C ALA A 63 -6.24 -0.92 1.43
N ALA A 64 -5.72 0.10 0.78
CA ALA A 64 -6.54 1.15 0.18
C ALA A 64 -6.01 1.54 -1.19
N GLU A 65 -6.91 1.80 -2.12
CA GLU A 65 -6.58 2.50 -3.35
C GLU A 65 -6.61 4.00 -3.07
N VAL A 66 -5.54 4.70 -3.40
CA VAL A 66 -5.43 6.12 -3.08
C VAL A 66 -4.98 6.93 -4.29
N SER A 67 -5.51 8.14 -4.41
CA SER A 67 -5.19 9.05 -5.51
C SER A 67 -4.80 10.46 -5.02
N ASP A 68 -4.58 10.61 -3.72
CA ASP A 68 -4.16 11.86 -3.11
C ASP A 68 -3.32 11.59 -1.85
N GLU A 69 -2.57 12.60 -1.45
CA GLU A 69 -1.66 12.51 -0.30
C GLU A 69 -2.41 12.38 1.03
N ARG A 70 -3.53 13.08 1.17
CA ARG A 70 -4.29 13.07 2.42
C ARG A 70 -4.86 11.69 2.71
N SER A 71 -5.48 11.06 1.71
CA SER A 71 -6.00 9.70 1.86
C SER A 71 -4.91 8.69 2.18
N ALA A 72 -3.74 8.83 1.56
CA ALA A 72 -2.59 7.97 1.85
C ALA A 72 -2.13 8.09 3.30
N TYR A 73 -2.01 9.30 3.80
CA TYR A 73 -1.63 9.56 5.18
C TYR A 73 -2.68 9.04 6.16
N MET A 74 -3.95 9.33 5.90
CA MET A 74 -5.03 8.97 6.80
C MET A 74 -5.29 7.47 6.86
N THR A 75 -5.22 6.76 5.73
CA THR A 75 -5.39 5.31 5.74
C THR A 75 -4.26 4.60 6.49
N ARG A 76 -3.05 5.14 6.45
CA ARG A 76 -1.96 4.64 7.28
C ARG A 76 -2.23 4.90 8.76
N GLY A 77 -2.61 6.12 9.11
CA GLY A 77 -2.82 6.56 10.49
C GLY A 77 -4.04 5.95 11.17
N HIS A 78 -5.15 5.85 10.45
CA HIS A 78 -6.44 5.43 11.02
C HIS A 78 -6.77 3.97 10.78
N ASN A 79 -6.46 3.45 9.60
CA ASN A 79 -6.87 2.11 9.21
C ASN A 79 -5.77 1.07 9.38
N ASN A 80 -4.58 1.47 9.72
CA ASN A 80 -3.39 0.62 9.71
C ASN A 80 -3.21 -0.07 8.37
N SER A 81 -3.51 0.63 7.27
CA SER A 81 -3.30 0.09 5.94
C SER A 81 -1.82 -0.18 5.73
N ARG A 82 -1.51 -1.41 5.38
CA ARG A 82 -0.13 -1.85 5.17
C ARG A 82 0.23 -1.88 3.69
N MET A 83 -0.77 -1.74 2.84
CA MET A 83 -0.59 -1.63 1.40
C MET A 83 -1.45 -0.50 0.87
N ILE A 84 -0.93 0.20 -0.12
CA ILE A 84 -1.73 1.08 -0.96
C ILE A 84 -1.58 0.67 -2.43
N THR A 85 -2.58 0.97 -3.22
CA THR A 85 -2.55 0.80 -4.66
C THR A 85 -2.80 2.15 -5.33
N VAL A 86 -2.09 2.39 -6.42
CA VAL A 86 -2.11 3.68 -7.10
C VAL A 86 -2.22 3.45 -8.61
N GLY A 87 -3.01 4.26 -9.28
CA GLY A 87 -3.18 4.19 -10.74
C GLY A 87 -2.29 5.20 -11.46
N ALA A 88 -1.35 4.74 -12.26
CA ALA A 88 -0.44 5.59 -13.03
C ALA A 88 -1.16 6.39 -14.11
N GLU A 89 -2.32 5.92 -14.58
CA GLU A 89 -3.17 6.66 -15.54
C GLU A 89 -4.11 7.65 -14.82
N ILE A 90 -4.17 7.62 -13.50
CA ILE A 90 -5.03 8.50 -12.69
C ILE A 90 -4.20 9.64 -12.11
N VAL A 91 -3.00 9.35 -11.60
CA VAL A 91 -2.13 10.36 -10.99
C VAL A 91 -0.83 10.48 -11.77
N GLY A 92 -0.29 11.69 -11.85
CA GLY A 92 1.02 11.91 -12.47
C GLY A 92 2.16 11.50 -11.54
N ASP A 93 3.37 11.51 -12.09
CA ASP A 93 4.56 11.02 -11.38
C ASP A 93 4.84 11.76 -10.08
N GLU A 94 4.71 13.09 -10.07
CA GLU A 94 4.99 13.87 -8.86
C GLU A 94 3.95 13.61 -7.77
N LEU A 95 2.68 13.51 -8.13
CA LEU A 95 1.64 13.19 -7.18
C LEU A 95 1.83 11.76 -6.65
N ALA A 96 2.18 10.81 -7.50
CA ALA A 96 2.46 9.44 -7.07
C ALA A 96 3.58 9.37 -6.04
N LYS A 97 4.65 10.15 -6.24
CA LYS A 97 5.76 10.24 -5.27
C LYS A 97 5.30 10.83 -3.94
N ASN A 98 4.49 11.89 -3.98
CA ASN A 98 3.96 12.52 -2.77
C ASN A 98 3.01 11.59 -2.02
N ILE A 99 2.20 10.83 -2.74
CA ILE A 99 1.32 9.79 -2.17
C ILE A 99 2.17 8.75 -1.43
N ALA A 100 3.19 8.22 -2.09
CA ALA A 100 4.08 7.22 -1.49
C ALA A 100 4.77 7.76 -0.24
N LYS A 101 5.28 8.98 -0.30
CA LYS A 101 5.95 9.63 0.83
C LYS A 101 5.00 9.81 2.02
N SER A 102 3.78 10.27 1.77
CA SER A 102 2.77 10.45 2.81
C SER A 102 2.40 9.13 3.47
N PHE A 103 2.32 8.07 2.69
CA PHE A 103 2.01 6.74 3.19
C PHE A 103 3.13 6.17 4.06
N VAL A 104 4.36 6.15 3.55
CA VAL A 104 5.50 5.52 4.27
C VAL A 104 5.93 6.31 5.51
N ASN A 105 5.66 7.60 5.57
CA ASN A 105 5.94 8.44 6.73
C ASN A 105 4.80 8.48 7.74
N GLY A 106 3.64 7.96 7.41
CA GLY A 106 2.51 7.89 8.32
C GLY A 106 2.75 6.86 9.41
N LYS A 107 2.11 7.08 10.56
CA LYS A 107 2.17 6.16 11.69
C LYS A 107 0.76 5.80 12.13
N TYR A 108 0.55 4.54 12.46
CA TYR A 108 -0.74 4.08 12.95
C TYR A 108 -0.98 4.62 14.37
N ASP A 109 -2.10 5.32 14.54
CA ASP A 109 -2.46 5.95 15.81
C ASP A 109 -3.06 4.96 16.82
N GLY A 110 -3.68 3.89 16.35
CA GLY A 110 -4.39 2.95 17.21
C GLY A 110 -5.58 3.61 17.92
N GLY A 111 -5.62 3.54 19.25
CA GLY A 111 -6.65 4.17 20.05
C GLY A 111 -8.05 3.75 19.62
N ARG A 112 -8.95 4.71 19.38
CA ARG A 112 -10.33 4.47 18.97
C ARG A 112 -10.48 3.79 17.61
N HIS A 113 -9.43 3.83 16.78
CA HIS A 113 -9.44 3.21 15.46
C HIS A 113 -9.23 1.70 15.53
N GLN A 114 -8.62 1.20 16.59
CA GLN A 114 -8.26 -0.21 16.74
C GLN A 114 -9.46 -1.16 16.62
N ILE A 115 -10.62 -0.74 17.13
CA ILE A 115 -11.84 -1.56 17.06
C ILE A 115 -12.19 -1.87 15.60
N ARG A 116 -12.12 -0.87 14.73
CA ARG A 116 -12.44 -1.04 13.29
C ARG A 116 -11.38 -1.86 12.58
N VAL A 117 -10.12 -1.64 12.91
CA VAL A 117 -9.02 -2.43 12.35
C VAL A 117 -9.16 -3.90 12.73
N ASP A 118 -9.48 -4.19 13.99
CA ASP A 118 -9.72 -5.57 14.43
C ASP A 118 -10.88 -6.22 13.66
N MET A 119 -11.94 -5.46 13.40
CA MET A 119 -13.07 -5.97 12.61
C MET A 119 -12.64 -6.31 11.18
N LEU A 120 -11.84 -5.45 10.55
CA LEU A 120 -11.32 -5.70 9.20
C LEU A 120 -10.43 -6.94 9.16
N ASN A 121 -9.56 -7.10 10.14
CA ASN A 121 -8.64 -8.23 10.21
C ASN A 121 -9.35 -9.57 10.45
N LYS A 122 -10.56 -9.56 10.97
CA LYS A 122 -11.36 -10.76 11.15
C LYS A 122 -12.08 -11.20 9.89
N MET A 123 -12.18 -10.35 8.89
CA MET A 123 -12.80 -10.67 7.62
C MET A 123 -11.79 -11.44 6.75
N CYS A 124 -12.28 -12.44 6.04
CA CYS A 124 -11.47 -13.34 5.19
C CYS A 124 -10.10 -13.78 5.82
#